data_b2054819a468cdd2af8d1a48db8118df
#
_entry.id   b2054819a468cdd2af8d1a48db8118df
#
_cell.length_a   1.000
_cell.length_b   1.000
_cell.length_c   1.000
_cell.angle_alpha   90.00
_cell.angle_beta   90.00
_cell.angle_gamma   90.00
#
_symmetry.space_group_name_H-M   'P 1'
#
loop_
_entity.id
_entity.type
_entity.pdbx_description
1 polymer ?
#
loop_
_entity_poly.entity_id
_entity_poly.type
_entity_poly.pdbx_seq_one_letter_code
_entity_poly.pdbx_strand_id
1 'polypeptide(L)'
;MTFNRWTSPHFKPPKIKNGTAAGLKHMGRVKQLPCVCCGATPTSAHHCISGRYSQAKASDYDTIPLCYEHHQGATGIHANKAAWEATYGLDTDYLAVTRDMLAGEYISPWTAKRREGE
;
A
#
# COMPACT_ATOMS: atom_id res chain seq x y z
N MET A 1 -31.71 8.98 17.30
CA MET A 1 -30.24 8.85 17.49
C MET A 1 -29.68 7.89 16.48
N THR A 2 -28.64 8.30 15.77
CA THR A 2 -28.06 7.46 14.73
C THR A 2 -27.09 6.46 15.36
N PHE A 3 -27.33 5.18 15.12
CA PHE A 3 -26.43 4.13 15.58
C PHE A 3 -25.19 4.10 14.67
N ASN A 4 -24.01 4.20 15.28
CA ASN A 4 -22.75 4.11 14.56
C ASN A 4 -22.04 2.80 14.95
N ARG A 5 -22.03 1.84 14.05
CA ARG A 5 -21.44 0.52 14.32
C ARG A 5 -19.95 0.58 14.65
N TRP A 6 -19.24 1.62 14.16
CA TRP A 6 -17.82 1.78 14.41
C TRP A 6 -17.50 2.22 15.84
N THR A 7 -18.49 2.77 16.55
CA THR A 7 -18.32 3.21 17.92
C THR A 7 -19.00 2.27 18.92
N SER A 8 -19.66 1.23 18.43
CA SER A 8 -20.31 0.24 19.30
C SER A 8 -19.25 -0.55 20.09
N PRO A 9 -19.43 -0.72 21.41
CA PRO A 9 -18.49 -1.50 22.20
C PRO A 9 -18.47 -2.99 21.83
N HIS A 10 -19.50 -3.45 21.13
CA HIS A 10 -19.59 -4.85 20.68
C HIS A 10 -19.16 -5.03 19.23
N PHE A 11 -18.86 -3.93 18.53
CA PHE A 11 -18.47 -4.02 17.14
C PHE A 11 -17.05 -4.53 17.01
N LYS A 12 -16.85 -5.50 16.12
CA LYS A 12 -15.54 -5.97 15.72
C LYS A 12 -15.42 -5.74 14.21
N PRO A 13 -14.30 -5.16 13.74
CA PRO A 13 -14.11 -4.96 12.29
C PRO A 13 -14.26 -6.28 11.54
N PRO A 14 -14.79 -6.26 10.31
CA PRO A 14 -14.84 -7.46 9.49
C PRO A 14 -13.45 -8.07 9.32
N LYS A 15 -13.39 -9.39 9.32
CA LYS A 15 -12.13 -10.10 9.11
C LYS A 15 -11.70 -9.90 7.66
N ILE A 16 -10.50 -9.38 7.47
CA ILE A 16 -9.95 -9.14 6.15
C ILE A 16 -9.35 -10.43 5.63
N LYS A 17 -9.76 -10.82 4.41
CA LYS A 17 -9.24 -12.02 3.76
C LYS A 17 -8.14 -11.61 2.78
N ASN A 18 -6.90 -11.94 3.11
CA ASN A 18 -5.74 -11.73 2.25
C ASN A 18 -5.36 -13.03 1.54
N GLY A 19 -4.48 -12.92 0.54
CA GLY A 19 -3.97 -14.08 -0.17
C GLY A 19 -4.90 -14.62 -1.26
N THR A 20 -5.98 -13.91 -1.57
CA THR A 20 -6.84 -14.29 -2.69
C THR A 20 -6.12 -14.07 -4.02
N ALA A 21 -6.54 -14.77 -5.08
CA ALA A 21 -5.96 -14.58 -6.41
C ALA A 21 -6.08 -13.13 -6.87
N ALA A 22 -7.22 -12.49 -6.61
CA ALA A 22 -7.43 -11.09 -6.98
C ALA A 22 -6.53 -10.14 -6.17
N GLY A 23 -6.37 -10.40 -4.87
CA GLY A 23 -5.49 -9.60 -4.01
C GLY A 23 -4.02 -9.74 -4.42
N LEU A 24 -3.58 -10.94 -4.71
CA LEU A 24 -2.21 -11.19 -5.17
C LEU A 24 -1.94 -10.51 -6.52
N LYS A 25 -2.91 -10.53 -7.42
CA LYS A 25 -2.81 -9.85 -8.70
C LYS A 25 -2.71 -8.33 -8.50
N HIS A 26 -3.51 -7.78 -7.61
CA HIS A 26 -3.47 -6.36 -7.27
C HIS A 26 -2.08 -5.97 -6.74
N MET A 27 -1.53 -6.71 -5.78
CA MET A 27 -0.20 -6.44 -5.25
C MET A 27 0.87 -6.58 -6.33
N GLY A 28 0.72 -7.51 -7.25
CA GLY A 28 1.61 -7.65 -8.41
C GLY A 28 1.62 -6.40 -9.27
N ARG A 29 0.47 -5.75 -9.43
CA ARG A 29 0.38 -4.47 -10.15
C ARG A 29 1.05 -3.35 -9.37
N VAL A 30 0.86 -3.31 -8.04
CA VAL A 30 1.50 -2.31 -7.17
C VAL A 30 3.02 -2.40 -7.28
N LYS A 31 3.57 -3.60 -7.36
CA LYS A 31 5.01 -3.83 -7.48
C LYS A 31 5.61 -3.30 -8.79
N GLN A 32 4.79 -2.98 -9.78
CA GLN A 32 5.24 -2.39 -11.04
C GLN A 32 5.34 -0.86 -10.96
N LEU A 33 4.88 -0.27 -9.88
CA LEU A 33 4.89 1.18 -9.70
C LEU A 33 6.18 1.65 -9.05
N PRO A 34 6.56 2.94 -9.25
CA PRO A 34 7.72 3.49 -8.56
C PRO A 34 7.42 3.73 -7.08
N CYS A 35 8.49 3.80 -6.27
CA CYS A 35 8.36 4.12 -4.85
C CYS A 35 7.69 5.47 -4.65
N VAL A 36 6.69 5.53 -3.78
CA VAL A 36 5.96 6.78 -3.50
C VAL A 36 6.85 7.82 -2.81
N CYS A 37 7.96 7.42 -2.20
CA CYS A 37 8.86 8.34 -1.52
C CYS A 37 9.94 8.92 -2.43
N CYS A 38 10.49 8.10 -3.34
CA CYS A 38 11.66 8.51 -4.12
C CYS A 38 11.60 8.14 -5.61
N GLY A 39 10.57 7.43 -6.03
CA GLY A 39 10.41 7.04 -7.43
C GLY A 39 11.30 5.89 -7.89
N ALA A 40 12.07 5.29 -6.99
CA ALA A 40 12.97 4.20 -7.34
C ALA A 40 12.22 2.89 -7.64
N THR A 41 12.83 2.04 -8.42
CA THR A 41 12.37 0.68 -8.70
C THR A 41 13.56 -0.28 -8.50
N PRO A 42 13.33 -1.55 -8.19
CA PRO A 42 12.03 -2.19 -7.97
C PRO A 42 11.40 -1.82 -6.63
N THR A 43 10.10 -2.06 -6.52
CA THR A 43 9.36 -1.83 -5.29
C THR A 43 8.68 -3.11 -4.81
N SER A 44 8.27 -3.09 -3.55
CA SER A 44 7.42 -4.14 -2.98
C SER A 44 6.08 -3.52 -2.59
N ALA A 45 5.05 -4.35 -2.50
CA ALA A 45 3.74 -3.91 -2.04
C ALA A 45 3.74 -3.92 -0.52
N HIS A 46 3.74 -2.72 0.07
CA HIS A 46 3.73 -2.53 1.52
C HIS A 46 2.29 -2.43 2.01
N HIS A 47 1.89 -3.36 2.88
CA HIS A 47 0.59 -3.25 3.56
C HIS A 47 0.64 -2.10 4.55
N CYS A 48 -0.31 -1.17 4.44
CA CYS A 48 -0.32 0.01 5.29
C CYS A 48 -0.46 -0.35 6.76
N ILE A 49 0.37 0.26 7.61
CA ILE A 49 0.39 0.00 9.05
C ILE A 49 -0.05 1.20 9.87
N SER A 50 -0.13 2.38 9.26
CA SER A 50 -0.60 3.58 9.94
C SER A 50 -2.10 3.46 10.21
N GLY A 51 -2.49 3.65 11.46
CA GLY A 51 -3.88 3.62 11.84
C GLY A 51 -4.57 2.26 11.79
N ARG A 52 -3.81 1.17 11.57
CA ARG A 52 -4.44 -0.14 11.53
C ARG A 52 -5.01 -0.52 12.90
N TYR A 53 -6.08 -1.32 12.88
CA TYR A 53 -6.74 -1.76 14.10
C TYR A 53 -5.91 -2.87 14.76
N SER A 54 -5.44 -2.59 15.98
CA SER A 54 -4.65 -3.56 16.78
C SER A 54 -3.49 -4.14 15.96
N GLN A 55 -3.36 -5.46 15.92
CA GLN A 55 -2.34 -6.17 15.15
C GLN A 55 -2.86 -6.67 13.80
N ALA A 56 -4.05 -6.24 13.42
CA ALA A 56 -4.67 -6.69 12.18
C ALA A 56 -3.86 -6.20 10.97
N LYS A 57 -3.59 -7.12 10.03
CA LYS A 57 -2.93 -6.79 8.78
C LYS A 57 -3.92 -6.08 7.85
N ALA A 58 -3.46 -5.04 7.16
CA ALA A 58 -4.30 -4.35 6.19
C ALA A 58 -4.64 -5.27 5.00
N SER A 59 -5.68 -4.89 4.26
CA SER A 59 -6.08 -5.60 3.05
C SER A 59 -4.97 -5.58 2.01
N ASP A 60 -4.90 -6.61 1.18
CA ASP A 60 -3.99 -6.64 0.02
C ASP A 60 -4.26 -5.49 -0.94
N TYR A 61 -5.47 -4.90 -0.90
CA TYR A 61 -5.81 -3.74 -1.71
C TYR A 61 -5.36 -2.42 -1.08
N ASP A 62 -4.94 -2.43 0.18
CA ASP A 62 -4.44 -1.26 0.89
C ASP A 62 -2.92 -1.33 0.98
N THR A 63 -2.29 -1.42 -0.18
CA THR A 63 -0.84 -1.52 -0.32
C THR A 63 -0.30 -0.36 -1.15
N ILE A 64 0.93 0.06 -0.84
CA ILE A 64 1.62 1.12 -1.57
C ILE A 64 2.99 0.61 -2.02
N PRO A 65 3.53 1.13 -3.14
CA PRO A 65 4.85 0.71 -3.60
C PRO A 65 5.95 1.42 -2.83
N LEU A 66 6.82 0.66 -2.18
CA LEU A 66 7.99 1.18 -1.49
C LEU A 66 9.23 0.41 -1.94
N CYS A 67 10.31 1.13 -2.25
CA CYS A 67 11.59 0.49 -2.52
C CYS A 67 12.15 -0.09 -1.22
N TYR A 68 13.18 -0.93 -1.33
CA TYR A 68 13.76 -1.58 -0.16
C TYR A 68 14.16 -0.56 0.91
N GLU A 69 14.84 0.52 0.51
CA GLU A 69 15.35 1.52 1.45
C GLU A 69 14.24 2.17 2.27
N HIS A 70 13.11 2.51 1.63
CA HIS A 70 11.99 3.16 2.31
C HIS A 70 11.03 2.17 2.96
N HIS A 71 11.17 0.89 2.69
CA HIS A 71 10.34 -0.16 3.27
C HIS A 71 11.03 -0.85 4.44
N GLN A 72 12.17 -1.50 4.19
CA GLN A 72 12.86 -2.31 5.18
C GLN A 72 14.29 -1.84 5.48
N GLY A 73 14.81 -0.89 4.72
CA GLY A 73 16.16 -0.37 4.93
C GLY A 73 16.27 0.51 6.16
N ALA A 74 17.44 1.12 6.36
CA ALA A 74 17.72 1.93 7.55
C ALA A 74 16.77 3.11 7.70
N THR A 75 16.28 3.67 6.59
CA THR A 75 15.32 4.78 6.59
C THR A 75 13.91 4.29 6.28
N GLY A 76 13.67 2.99 6.33
CA GLY A 76 12.38 2.38 6.00
C GLY A 76 11.36 2.49 7.12
N ILE A 77 10.09 2.36 6.74
CA ILE A 77 8.97 2.46 7.69
C ILE A 77 9.03 1.35 8.75
N HIS A 78 9.52 0.17 8.39
CA HIS A 78 9.64 -0.92 9.36
C HIS A 78 10.82 -0.76 10.31
N ALA A 79 11.83 0.04 9.94
CA ALA A 79 12.95 0.33 10.81
C ALA A 79 12.58 1.36 11.88
N ASN A 80 11.85 2.42 11.48
CA ASN A 80 11.40 3.46 12.41
C ASN A 80 10.16 4.14 11.85
N LYS A 81 8.99 3.62 12.24
CA LYS A 81 7.71 4.13 11.78
C LYS A 81 7.51 5.60 12.12
N ALA A 82 7.86 6.00 13.35
CA ALA A 82 7.66 7.40 13.80
C ALA A 82 8.49 8.37 12.97
N ALA A 83 9.76 8.07 12.71
CA ALA A 83 10.62 8.91 11.89
C ALA A 83 10.16 8.96 10.45
N TRP A 84 9.72 7.83 9.91
CA TRP A 84 9.18 7.75 8.55
C TRP A 84 7.93 8.63 8.40
N GLU A 85 7.00 8.52 9.35
CA GLU A 85 5.77 9.31 9.34
C GLU A 85 6.04 10.81 9.52
N ALA A 86 7.05 11.17 10.31
CA ALA A 86 7.45 12.57 10.47
C ALA A 86 7.99 13.16 9.17
N THR A 87 8.64 12.34 8.34
CA THR A 87 9.25 12.79 7.09
C THR A 87 8.26 12.76 5.93
N TYR A 88 7.46 11.69 5.82
CA TYR A 88 6.64 11.42 4.64
C TYR A 88 5.15 11.48 4.89
N GLY A 89 4.71 11.55 6.14
CA GLY A 89 3.31 11.44 6.51
C GLY A 89 2.91 9.99 6.72
N LEU A 90 1.61 9.74 6.80
CA LEU A 90 1.10 8.39 7.02
C LEU A 90 1.20 7.58 5.72
N ASP A 91 1.49 6.29 5.83
CA ASP A 91 1.53 5.44 4.64
C ASP A 91 0.18 5.37 3.93
N THR A 92 -0.92 5.46 4.68
CA THR A 92 -2.27 5.50 4.11
C THR A 92 -2.53 6.74 3.25
N ASP A 93 -1.76 7.82 3.44
CA ASP A 93 -1.89 9.02 2.62
C ASP A 93 -1.54 8.77 1.15
N TYR A 94 -0.80 7.70 0.86
CA TYR A 94 -0.35 7.36 -0.48
C TYR A 94 -1.27 6.37 -1.19
N LEU A 95 -2.36 5.93 -0.54
CA LEU A 95 -3.31 5.01 -1.18
C LEU A 95 -4.00 5.64 -2.38
N ALA A 96 -4.39 6.90 -2.27
CA ALA A 96 -5.05 7.61 -3.38
C ALA A 96 -4.12 7.73 -4.59
N VAL A 97 -2.88 8.14 -4.37
CA VAL A 97 -1.89 8.27 -5.43
C VAL A 97 -1.56 6.92 -6.07
N THR A 98 -1.49 5.87 -5.27
CA THR A 98 -1.27 4.52 -5.77
C THR A 98 -2.43 4.08 -6.67
N ARG A 99 -3.66 4.33 -6.25
CA ARG A 99 -4.84 4.00 -7.06
C ARG A 99 -4.87 4.77 -8.37
N ASP A 100 -4.48 6.04 -8.34
CA ASP A 100 -4.40 6.87 -9.55
C ASP A 100 -3.37 6.31 -10.53
N MET A 101 -2.22 5.90 -10.04
CA MET A 101 -1.20 5.27 -10.88
C MET A 101 -1.68 3.95 -11.47
N LEU A 102 -2.41 3.15 -10.68
CA LEU A 102 -2.96 1.88 -11.15
C LEU A 102 -4.06 2.09 -12.18
N ALA A 103 -4.77 3.20 -12.13
CA ALA A 103 -5.84 3.51 -13.07
C ALA A 103 -5.34 3.90 -14.47
N GLY A 104 -4.02 3.88 -14.70
CA GLY A 104 -3.45 4.15 -16.01
C GLY A 104 -2.70 5.47 -16.12
N GLU A 105 -2.60 6.21 -15.01
CA GLU A 105 -1.83 7.45 -14.97
C GLU A 105 -0.33 7.19 -15.12
N TYR A 106 0.11 6.03 -14.66
CA TYR A 106 1.50 5.62 -14.75
C TYR A 106 1.61 4.29 -15.48
N ILE A 107 2.52 4.24 -16.45
CA ILE A 107 2.85 3.00 -17.15
C ILE A 107 4.34 2.79 -16.97
N SER A 108 4.73 1.69 -16.30
CA SER A 108 6.14 1.37 -16.13
C SER A 108 6.75 1.00 -17.49
N PRO A 109 8.06 1.16 -17.67
CA PRO A 109 8.73 0.73 -18.92
C PRO A 109 8.44 -0.73 -19.27
N TRP A 110 8.35 -1.59 -18.28
CA TRP A 110 8.04 -3.00 -18.48
C TRP A 110 6.63 -3.21 -19.04
N THR A 111 5.65 -2.49 -18.50
CA THR A 111 4.27 -2.58 -18.93
C THR A 111 4.08 -2.02 -20.33
N ALA A 112 4.70 -0.88 -20.61
CA ALA A 112 4.64 -0.25 -21.94
C ALA A 112 5.23 -1.18 -23.00
N LYS A 113 6.40 -1.75 -22.73
CA LYS A 113 7.07 -2.66 -23.66
C LYS A 113 6.24 -3.90 -23.94
N ARG A 114 5.57 -4.42 -22.91
CA ARG A 114 4.70 -5.59 -23.05
C ARG A 114 3.51 -5.31 -23.95
N ARG A 115 2.89 -4.13 -23.79
CA ARG A 115 1.75 -3.72 -24.62
C ARG A 115 2.13 -3.55 -26.09
N GLU A 116 3.30 -2.99 -26.34
CA GLU A 116 3.81 -2.82 -27.71
C GLU A 116 4.07 -4.14 -28.41
N GLY A 117 4.36 -5.18 -27.63
CA GLY A 117 4.63 -6.52 -28.15
C GLY A 117 3.39 -7.38 -28.40
N GLU A 118 2.21 -6.89 -28.07
CA GLU A 118 0.97 -7.64 -28.24
C GLU A 118 0.37 -7.51 -29.64
#